data_5bb6ee0aedd57c3f5b3168b43678be12
#
_entry.id   5bb6ee0aedd57c3f5b3168b43678be12
#
_cell.length_a   1.000
_cell.length_b   1.000
_cell.length_c   1.000
_cell.angle_alpha   90.00
_cell.angle_beta   90.00
_cell.angle_gamma   90.00
#
_symmetry.space_group_name_H-M   'P 1'
#
loop_
_entity.id
_entity.type
_entity.pdbx_description
1 polymer ?
#
loop_
_entity_poly.entity_id
_entity_poly.type
_entity_poly.pdbx_seq_one_letter_code
_entity_poly.pdbx_strand_id
1 'polypeptide(L)'
;MSDKIIAMLNQDLEGEHAAIIQYLVHAYAMGEGEMACEIEAIAREEMRHFDWLAEAIVGLGGVPTIKRGNMRTGGDSVSAWMRNDVLQEEEGIALYEQHIKAIEDRKIKRLLERILSDEKSHRGSFEHFIVKAERAGAKDLRGSRQDNVTKILDWGIEHEYTVVLQYLLHSYLTPNEEAKEELQDQAINEMQHLGWLSEELVDSGGSPRIEHTDIDQSVKTADMLRADIKIEKEVAAEYDRAAGAIDDAGLKRLLLRIRDHEVYHIDVFSDLLAEEEE
;
A
#
# COMPACT_ATOMS: atom_id res chain seq x y z
N MET A 1 20.66 14.14 17.97
CA MET A 1 21.08 13.92 16.55
C MET A 1 20.20 12.86 15.90
N SER A 2 19.95 11.74 16.57
CA SER A 2 19.03 10.68 16.13
C SER A 2 17.62 11.19 15.82
N ASP A 3 16.99 11.94 16.73
CA ASP A 3 15.61 12.43 16.55
C ASP A 3 15.41 13.28 15.27
N LYS A 4 16.44 14.06 14.90
CA LYS A 4 16.40 14.86 13.67
C LYS A 4 16.46 13.97 12.43
N ILE A 5 17.26 12.91 12.46
CA ILE A 5 17.34 11.95 11.35
C ILE A 5 16.02 11.17 11.26
N ILE A 6 15.50 10.68 12.38
CA ILE A 6 14.20 9.99 12.44
C ILE A 6 13.08 10.85 11.85
N ALA A 7 13.05 12.15 12.18
CA ALA A 7 12.05 13.06 11.63
C ALA A 7 12.18 13.24 10.10
N MET A 8 13.41 13.31 9.58
CA MET A 8 13.65 13.38 8.13
C MET A 8 13.25 12.08 7.43
N LEU A 9 13.63 10.91 7.97
CA LEU A 9 13.25 9.62 7.39
C LEU A 9 11.74 9.39 7.44
N ASN A 10 11.05 9.84 8.49
CA ASN A 10 9.59 9.78 8.54
C ASN A 10 8.94 10.68 7.49
N GLN A 11 9.55 11.81 7.15
CA GLN A 11 9.07 12.67 6.06
C GLN A 11 9.27 12.00 4.70
N ASP A 12 10.40 11.32 4.48
CA ASP A 12 10.64 10.52 3.28
C ASP A 12 9.61 9.38 3.20
N LEU A 13 9.38 8.69 4.32
CA LEU A 13 8.40 7.59 4.42
C LEU A 13 6.96 8.04 4.08
N GLU A 14 6.54 9.23 4.51
CA GLU A 14 5.24 9.82 4.11
C GLU A 14 5.17 10.05 2.60
N GLY A 15 6.28 10.40 1.95
CA GLY A 15 6.41 10.56 0.51
C GLY A 15 6.25 9.24 -0.24
N GLU A 16 7.01 8.20 0.17
CA GLU A 16 6.91 6.86 -0.39
C GLU A 16 5.50 6.29 -0.28
N HIS A 17 4.88 6.45 0.90
CA HIS A 17 3.50 6.02 1.12
C HIS A 17 2.52 6.69 0.14
N ALA A 18 2.69 7.98 -0.13
CA ALA A 18 1.87 8.70 -1.10
C ALA A 18 2.14 8.20 -2.53
N ALA A 19 3.39 7.95 -2.90
CA ALA A 19 3.79 7.44 -4.22
C ALA A 19 3.19 6.06 -4.49
N ILE A 20 3.34 5.11 -3.55
CA ILE A 20 2.75 3.76 -3.65
C ILE A 20 1.26 3.84 -4.00
N ILE A 21 0.49 4.59 -3.21
CA ILE A 21 -0.96 4.63 -3.37
C ILE A 21 -1.36 5.39 -4.64
N GLN A 22 -0.69 6.48 -4.96
CA GLN A 22 -0.95 7.24 -6.19
C GLN A 22 -0.72 6.37 -7.44
N TYR A 23 0.39 5.63 -7.49
CA TYR A 23 0.73 4.78 -8.63
C TYR A 23 -0.22 3.60 -8.76
N LEU A 24 -0.59 2.95 -7.66
CA LEU A 24 -1.60 1.89 -7.67
C LEU A 24 -2.96 2.38 -8.14
N VAL A 25 -3.43 3.55 -7.67
CA VAL A 25 -4.70 4.14 -8.14
C VAL A 25 -4.66 4.38 -9.65
N HIS A 26 -3.55 4.91 -10.17
CA HIS A 26 -3.40 5.15 -11.61
C HIS A 26 -3.31 3.84 -12.40
N ALA A 27 -2.55 2.85 -11.92
CA ALA A 27 -2.42 1.54 -12.57
C ALA A 27 -3.78 0.83 -12.65
N TYR A 28 -4.50 0.71 -11.55
CA TYR A 28 -5.82 0.07 -11.52
C TYR A 28 -6.83 0.82 -12.40
N ALA A 29 -6.85 2.16 -12.38
CA ALA A 29 -7.74 2.95 -13.22
C ALA A 29 -7.49 2.79 -14.71
N MET A 30 -6.29 2.35 -15.14
CA MET A 30 -6.00 2.04 -16.55
C MET A 30 -6.55 0.68 -16.98
N GLY A 31 -6.83 -0.22 -16.04
CA GLY A 31 -7.16 -1.62 -16.29
C GLY A 31 -5.95 -2.39 -16.84
N GLU A 32 -6.20 -3.61 -17.34
CA GLU A 32 -5.14 -4.49 -17.82
C GLU A 32 -4.33 -3.87 -18.97
N GLY A 33 -3.02 -3.99 -18.91
CA GLY A 33 -2.13 -3.55 -19.97
C GLY A 33 -0.67 -3.42 -19.56
N GLU A 34 0.22 -3.36 -20.54
CA GLU A 34 1.68 -3.28 -20.32
C GLU A 34 2.05 -2.07 -19.44
N MET A 35 1.45 -0.91 -19.68
CA MET A 35 1.75 0.30 -18.91
C MET A 35 1.29 0.19 -17.46
N ALA A 36 0.12 -0.38 -17.19
CA ALA A 36 -0.36 -0.62 -15.84
C ALA A 36 0.60 -1.55 -15.08
N CYS A 37 1.02 -2.67 -15.69
CA CYS A 37 1.99 -3.57 -15.10
C CYS A 37 3.35 -2.91 -14.80
N GLU A 38 3.83 -2.01 -15.69
CA GLU A 38 5.06 -1.27 -15.47
C GLU A 38 4.92 -0.29 -14.29
N ILE A 39 3.78 0.38 -14.13
CA ILE A 39 3.51 1.29 -13.00
C ILE A 39 3.39 0.52 -11.68
N GLU A 40 2.72 -0.64 -11.68
CA GLU A 40 2.70 -1.52 -10.50
C GLU A 40 4.10 -2.03 -10.12
N ALA A 41 4.97 -2.26 -11.11
CA ALA A 41 6.36 -2.62 -10.82
C ALA A 41 7.11 -1.48 -10.12
N ILE A 42 6.89 -0.23 -10.53
CA ILE A 42 7.41 0.95 -9.83
C ILE A 42 6.82 1.04 -8.42
N ALA A 43 5.49 0.91 -8.26
CA ALA A 43 4.85 0.92 -6.94
C ALA A 43 5.44 -0.13 -5.99
N ARG A 44 5.80 -1.32 -6.49
CA ARG A 44 6.52 -2.35 -5.70
C ARG A 44 7.95 -1.95 -5.34
N GLU A 45 8.60 -1.09 -6.14
CA GLU A 45 9.90 -0.52 -5.76
C GLU A 45 9.74 0.51 -4.64
N GLU A 46 8.72 1.37 -4.68
CA GLU A 46 8.39 2.28 -3.58
C GLU A 46 8.03 1.55 -2.27
N MET A 47 7.37 0.39 -2.35
CA MET A 47 7.14 -0.45 -1.16
C MET A 47 8.46 -0.92 -0.53
N ARG A 48 9.49 -1.23 -1.34
CA ARG A 48 10.81 -1.55 -0.80
C ARG A 48 11.52 -0.34 -0.21
N HIS A 49 11.38 0.85 -0.81
CA HIS A 49 11.90 2.09 -0.24
C HIS A 49 11.25 2.36 1.11
N PHE A 50 9.92 2.21 1.19
CA PHE A 50 9.15 2.33 2.42
C PHE A 50 9.68 1.39 3.51
N ASP A 51 9.85 0.11 3.19
CA ASP A 51 10.38 -0.89 4.12
C ASP A 51 11.78 -0.54 4.61
N TRP A 52 12.71 -0.19 3.72
CA TRP A 52 14.07 0.20 4.09
C TRP A 52 14.12 1.43 4.99
N LEU A 53 13.26 2.42 4.75
CA LEU A 53 13.17 3.62 5.58
C LEU A 53 12.59 3.28 6.96
N ALA A 54 11.55 2.46 7.02
CA ALA A 54 10.94 2.01 8.27
C ALA A 54 11.95 1.22 9.13
N GLU A 55 12.69 0.29 8.55
CA GLU A 55 13.76 -0.45 9.21
C GLU A 55 14.88 0.49 9.73
N ALA A 56 15.25 1.50 8.95
CA ALA A 56 16.24 2.48 9.36
C ALA A 56 15.76 3.32 10.55
N ILE A 57 14.49 3.70 10.58
CA ILE A 57 13.85 4.42 11.67
C ILE A 57 13.86 3.59 12.95
N VAL A 58 13.43 2.32 12.88
CA VAL A 58 13.45 1.39 14.02
C VAL A 58 14.88 1.17 14.51
N GLY A 59 15.83 0.97 13.60
CA GLY A 59 17.24 0.81 13.93
C GLY A 59 17.88 2.03 14.62
N LEU A 60 17.28 3.21 14.49
CA LEU A 60 17.64 4.44 15.22
C LEU A 60 16.86 4.62 16.54
N GLY A 61 15.97 3.70 16.88
CA GLY A 61 15.10 3.73 18.06
C GLY A 61 13.86 4.61 17.89
N GLY A 62 13.46 4.89 16.65
CA GLY A 62 12.24 5.63 16.30
C GLY A 62 11.06 4.71 16.01
N VAL A 63 9.91 5.33 15.74
CA VAL A 63 8.70 4.65 15.29
C VAL A 63 8.39 5.14 13.87
N PRO A 64 8.25 4.23 12.89
CA PRO A 64 7.84 4.57 11.54
C PRO A 64 6.44 5.18 11.52
N THR A 65 6.24 6.23 10.74
CA THR A 65 4.91 6.81 10.56
C THR A 65 4.11 5.99 9.55
N ILE A 66 2.81 5.86 9.81
CA ILE A 66 1.84 5.33 8.84
C ILE A 66 1.10 6.45 8.10
N LYS A 67 1.47 7.71 8.34
CA LYS A 67 0.87 8.84 7.64
C LYS A 67 1.25 8.82 6.17
N ARG A 68 0.34 9.28 5.36
CA ARG A 68 0.51 9.41 3.92
C ARG A 68 0.68 10.88 3.55
N GLY A 69 1.64 11.16 2.68
CA GLY A 69 1.83 12.47 2.07
C GLY A 69 0.68 12.86 1.13
N ASN A 70 0.81 14.03 0.49
CA ASN A 70 -0.19 14.48 -0.47
C ASN A 70 -0.11 13.67 -1.77
N MET A 71 -1.28 13.35 -2.34
CA MET A 71 -1.42 12.64 -3.61
C MET A 71 -2.10 13.49 -4.66
N ARG A 72 -1.83 13.18 -5.93
CA ARG A 72 -2.43 13.77 -7.13
C ARG A 72 -3.05 12.69 -7.99
N THR A 73 -4.19 12.13 -7.56
CA THR A 73 -4.88 11.07 -8.30
C THR A 73 -5.87 11.58 -9.34
N GLY A 74 -6.09 12.89 -9.42
CA GLY A 74 -6.99 13.52 -10.38
C GLY A 74 -6.41 13.62 -11.79
N GLY A 75 -7.30 13.74 -12.78
CA GLY A 75 -6.94 13.89 -14.19
C GLY A 75 -8.00 13.23 -15.07
N ASP A 76 -8.06 13.63 -16.35
CA ASP A 76 -9.03 13.13 -17.33
C ASP A 76 -8.42 12.22 -18.38
N SER A 77 -7.13 11.91 -18.23
CA SER A 77 -6.40 11.08 -19.18
C SER A 77 -5.18 10.42 -18.53
N VAL A 78 -4.76 9.31 -19.12
CA VAL A 78 -3.54 8.58 -18.69
C VAL A 78 -2.32 9.52 -18.72
N SER A 79 -2.18 10.38 -19.75
CA SER A 79 -1.06 11.32 -19.80
C SER A 79 -1.12 12.39 -18.70
N ALA A 80 -2.31 12.75 -18.20
CA ALA A 80 -2.45 13.67 -17.06
C ALA A 80 -2.03 12.96 -15.76
N TRP A 81 -2.39 11.70 -15.57
CA TRP A 81 -1.96 10.89 -14.43
C TRP A 81 -0.44 10.72 -14.40
N MET A 82 0.17 10.36 -15.53
CA MET A 82 1.64 10.24 -15.63
C MET A 82 2.38 11.55 -15.33
N ARG A 83 1.79 12.72 -15.69
CA ARG A 83 2.36 14.01 -15.29
C ARG A 83 2.29 14.23 -13.78
N ASN A 84 1.22 13.77 -13.12
CA ASN A 84 1.12 13.81 -11.66
C ASN A 84 2.17 12.90 -11.01
N ASP A 85 2.46 11.74 -11.61
CA ASP A 85 3.48 10.82 -11.12
C ASP A 85 4.88 11.41 -11.30
N VAL A 86 5.18 12.07 -12.43
CA VAL A 86 6.43 12.84 -12.59
C VAL A 86 6.59 13.91 -11.50
N LEU A 87 5.51 14.63 -11.15
CA LEU A 87 5.56 15.63 -10.08
C LEU A 87 5.80 15.01 -8.71
N GLN A 88 5.27 13.82 -8.44
CA GLN A 88 5.51 13.08 -7.21
C GLN A 88 7.00 12.71 -7.09
N GLU A 89 7.60 12.18 -8.15
CA GLU A 89 9.02 11.88 -8.21
C GLU A 89 9.91 13.13 -8.04
N GLU A 90 9.57 14.23 -8.69
CA GLU A 90 10.34 15.49 -8.57
C GLU A 90 10.36 16.01 -7.13
N GLU A 91 9.24 15.91 -6.41
CA GLU A 91 9.14 16.28 -5.00
C GLU A 91 9.98 15.34 -4.12
N GLY A 92 9.91 14.03 -4.33
CA GLY A 92 10.74 13.02 -3.65
C GLY A 92 12.23 13.25 -3.88
N ILE A 93 12.66 13.40 -5.14
CA ILE A 93 14.05 13.70 -5.52
C ILE A 93 14.57 14.94 -4.78
N ALA A 94 13.79 16.03 -4.76
CA ALA A 94 14.20 17.28 -4.09
C ALA A 94 14.35 17.08 -2.57
N LEU A 95 13.47 16.30 -1.96
CA LEU A 95 13.49 16.00 -0.53
C LEU A 95 14.70 15.12 -0.18
N TYR A 96 14.95 14.04 -0.90
CA TYR A 96 16.12 13.18 -0.73
C TYR A 96 17.43 13.95 -0.88
N GLU A 97 17.55 14.81 -1.90
CA GLU A 97 18.74 15.63 -2.10
C GLU A 97 18.96 16.60 -0.93
N GLN A 98 17.91 17.12 -0.31
CA GLN A 98 18.00 17.94 0.89
C GLN A 98 18.46 17.12 2.10
N HIS A 99 17.88 15.94 2.34
CA HIS A 99 18.19 15.10 3.49
C HIS A 99 19.61 14.52 3.40
N ILE A 100 20.04 14.07 2.23
CA ILE A 100 21.41 13.59 1.96
C ILE A 100 22.46 14.66 2.33
N LYS A 101 22.17 15.94 2.08
CA LYS A 101 23.07 17.05 2.45
C LYS A 101 23.10 17.31 3.96
N ALA A 102 21.98 17.06 4.65
CA ALA A 102 21.81 17.37 6.06
C ALA A 102 22.24 16.23 7.01
N ILE A 103 22.28 15.00 6.53
CA ILE A 103 22.60 13.81 7.31
C ILE A 103 24.09 13.50 7.21
N GLU A 104 24.76 13.28 8.36
CA GLU A 104 26.17 12.90 8.42
C GLU A 104 26.37 11.38 8.54
N ASP A 105 25.37 10.65 9.03
CA ASP A 105 25.42 9.19 9.16
C ASP A 105 25.62 8.53 7.80
N ARG A 106 26.77 7.82 7.66
CA ARG A 106 27.16 7.22 6.37
C ARG A 106 26.25 6.09 5.90
N LYS A 107 25.65 5.32 6.85
CA LYS A 107 24.75 4.20 6.50
C LYS A 107 23.46 4.75 5.96
N ILE A 108 22.87 5.69 6.67
CA ILE A 108 21.61 6.35 6.25
C ILE A 108 21.83 7.10 4.93
N LYS A 109 22.92 7.83 4.81
CA LYS A 109 23.25 8.55 3.57
C LYS A 109 23.30 7.65 2.35
N ARG A 110 23.96 6.49 2.45
CA ARG A 110 24.02 5.51 1.37
C ARG A 110 22.63 4.94 1.02
N LEU A 111 21.79 4.71 2.02
CA LEU A 111 20.41 4.29 1.80
C LEU A 111 19.66 5.34 0.98
N LEU A 112 19.67 6.60 1.41
CA LEU A 112 19.00 7.68 0.69
C LEU A 112 19.58 7.93 -0.71
N GLU A 113 20.90 7.80 -0.90
CA GLU A 113 21.55 7.90 -2.22
C GLU A 113 21.10 6.77 -3.14
N ARG A 114 20.85 5.57 -2.62
CA ARG A 114 20.31 4.44 -3.38
C ARG A 114 18.87 4.73 -3.81
N ILE A 115 17.99 5.09 -2.89
CA ILE A 115 16.60 5.44 -3.19
C ILE A 115 16.57 6.60 -4.20
N LEU A 116 17.31 7.67 -3.99
CA LEU A 116 17.39 8.80 -4.93
C LEU A 116 17.76 8.38 -6.36
N SER A 117 18.58 7.35 -6.52
CA SER A 117 18.91 6.81 -7.85
C SER A 117 17.72 6.16 -8.52
N ASP A 118 16.93 5.41 -7.73
CA ASP A 118 15.74 4.73 -8.21
C ASP A 118 14.63 5.75 -8.54
N GLU A 119 14.39 6.79 -7.70
CA GLU A 119 13.47 7.91 -7.98
C GLU A 119 13.74 8.61 -9.32
N LYS A 120 15.02 8.85 -9.62
CA LYS A 120 15.43 9.45 -10.91
C LYS A 120 15.12 8.54 -12.09
N SER A 121 15.18 7.22 -11.91
CA SER A 121 14.79 6.23 -12.91
C SER A 121 13.26 6.21 -13.10
N HIS A 122 12.50 6.19 -11.99
CA HIS A 122 11.05 6.21 -12.01
C HIS A 122 10.51 7.44 -12.73
N ARG A 123 11.03 8.63 -12.40
CA ARG A 123 10.68 9.86 -13.12
C ARG A 123 10.88 9.72 -14.64
N GLY A 124 12.04 9.16 -15.07
CA GLY A 124 12.32 8.93 -16.49
C GLY A 124 11.33 7.96 -17.14
N SER A 125 10.89 6.94 -16.42
CA SER A 125 9.86 6.01 -16.87
C SER A 125 8.51 6.69 -17.05
N PHE A 126 8.06 7.50 -16.09
CA PHE A 126 6.81 8.26 -16.20
C PHE A 126 6.85 9.30 -17.33
N GLU A 127 7.98 9.99 -17.55
CA GLU A 127 8.17 10.87 -18.71
C GLU A 127 8.00 10.11 -20.04
N HIS A 128 8.50 8.87 -20.11
CA HIS A 128 8.31 8.01 -21.27
C HIS A 128 6.84 7.58 -21.43
N PHE A 129 6.14 7.26 -20.33
CA PHE A 129 4.74 6.88 -20.34
C PHE A 129 3.82 8.02 -20.82
N ILE A 130 4.15 9.28 -20.51
CA ILE A 130 3.43 10.43 -21.06
C ILE A 130 3.43 10.38 -22.59
N VAL A 131 4.61 10.20 -23.20
CA VAL A 131 4.76 10.15 -24.67
C VAL A 131 4.01 8.95 -25.26
N LYS A 132 4.04 7.77 -24.57
CA LYS A 132 3.34 6.56 -25.01
C LYS A 132 1.82 6.75 -24.95
N ALA A 133 1.30 7.35 -23.87
CA ALA A 133 -0.12 7.65 -23.69
C ALA A 133 -0.65 8.67 -24.71
N GLU A 134 0.09 9.73 -24.99
CA GLU A 134 -0.29 10.74 -25.97
C GLU A 134 -0.38 10.18 -27.40
N ARG A 135 0.46 9.21 -27.74
CA ARG A 135 0.43 8.51 -29.03
C ARG A 135 -0.74 7.53 -29.15
N ALA A 136 -1.14 6.90 -28.05
CA ALA A 136 -2.24 5.93 -28.05
C ALA A 136 -3.63 6.58 -28.18
N GLY A 137 -3.76 7.86 -27.85
CA GLY A 137 -5.03 8.58 -27.82
C GLY A 137 -5.86 8.29 -26.57
N ALA A 138 -6.90 9.09 -26.33
CA ALA A 138 -7.75 8.94 -25.15
C ALA A 138 -8.56 7.63 -25.21
N LYS A 139 -8.44 6.81 -24.16
CA LYS A 139 -9.33 5.68 -23.91
C LYS A 139 -10.51 6.17 -23.07
N ASP A 140 -11.74 5.81 -23.41
CA ASP A 140 -12.91 6.15 -22.58
C ASP A 140 -12.89 5.22 -21.35
N LEU A 141 -12.64 5.79 -20.19
CA LEU A 141 -12.42 5.06 -18.93
C LEU A 141 -13.69 4.92 -18.09
N ARG A 142 -14.88 5.13 -18.69
CA ARG A 142 -16.16 5.14 -17.96
C ARG A 142 -16.95 3.86 -18.18
N GLY A 143 -17.06 3.06 -17.12
CA GLY A 143 -18.01 1.94 -17.03
C GLY A 143 -19.40 2.35 -16.49
N SER A 144 -20.36 1.43 -16.49
CA SER A 144 -21.68 1.65 -15.90
C SER A 144 -21.70 1.18 -14.44
N ARG A 145 -22.13 2.03 -13.55
CA ARG A 145 -22.11 1.84 -12.09
C ARG A 145 -23.28 0.96 -11.60
N GLN A 146 -22.96 -0.06 -10.79
CA GLN A 146 -23.95 -0.78 -9.98
C GLN A 146 -23.77 -0.42 -8.48
N ASP A 147 -24.66 0.40 -7.91
CA ASP A 147 -24.51 1.00 -6.59
C ASP A 147 -24.25 0.03 -5.41
N ASN A 148 -24.78 -1.20 -5.46
CA ASN A 148 -24.58 -2.17 -4.38
C ASN A 148 -23.20 -2.85 -4.45
N VAL A 149 -22.73 -3.20 -5.63
CA VAL A 149 -21.43 -3.84 -5.86
C VAL A 149 -20.30 -2.87 -5.48
N THR A 150 -20.39 -1.63 -5.97
CA THR A 150 -19.36 -0.62 -5.67
C THR A 150 -19.20 -0.35 -4.17
N LYS A 151 -20.29 -0.36 -3.39
CA LYS A 151 -20.20 -0.17 -1.92
C LYS A 151 -19.47 -1.31 -1.20
N ILE A 152 -19.69 -2.54 -1.65
CA ILE A 152 -19.02 -3.71 -1.07
C ILE A 152 -17.52 -3.67 -1.41
N LEU A 153 -17.20 -3.33 -2.66
CA LEU A 153 -15.81 -3.23 -3.11
C LEU A 153 -15.08 -2.06 -2.45
N ASP A 154 -15.71 -0.87 -2.36
CA ASP A 154 -15.14 0.28 -1.65
C ASP A 154 -14.88 -0.05 -0.17
N TRP A 155 -15.82 -0.76 0.49
CA TRP A 155 -15.65 -1.20 1.87
C TRP A 155 -14.47 -2.18 1.99
N GLY A 156 -14.39 -3.17 1.10
CA GLY A 156 -13.27 -4.13 1.09
C GLY A 156 -11.93 -3.43 0.90
N ILE A 157 -11.81 -2.55 -0.10
CA ILE A 157 -10.60 -1.77 -0.37
C ILE A 157 -10.14 -0.98 0.87
N GLU A 158 -11.07 -0.32 1.59
CA GLU A 158 -10.76 0.42 2.81
C GLU A 158 -10.25 -0.50 3.93
N HIS A 159 -10.83 -1.68 4.08
CA HIS A 159 -10.44 -2.64 5.13
C HIS A 159 -9.11 -3.32 4.82
N GLU A 160 -8.92 -3.84 3.61
CA GLU A 160 -7.64 -4.43 3.20
C GLU A 160 -6.48 -3.43 3.39
N TYR A 161 -6.69 -2.19 2.99
CA TYR A 161 -5.65 -1.18 3.18
C TYR A 161 -5.40 -0.85 4.65
N THR A 162 -6.44 -0.86 5.49
CA THR A 162 -6.29 -0.70 6.95
C THR A 162 -5.44 -1.82 7.52
N VAL A 163 -5.72 -3.06 7.14
CA VAL A 163 -5.02 -4.26 7.60
C VAL A 163 -3.56 -4.27 7.14
N VAL A 164 -3.29 -3.96 5.87
CA VAL A 164 -1.92 -3.78 5.36
C VAL A 164 -1.10 -2.85 6.25
N LEU A 165 -1.63 -1.67 6.55
CA LEU A 165 -0.92 -0.68 7.35
C LEU A 165 -0.75 -1.14 8.81
N GLN A 166 -1.74 -1.84 9.36
CA GLN A 166 -1.67 -2.38 10.73
C GLN A 166 -0.59 -3.46 10.83
N TYR A 167 -0.56 -4.42 9.92
CA TYR A 167 0.45 -5.49 9.91
C TYR A 167 1.86 -4.94 9.70
N LEU A 168 2.04 -4.00 8.78
CA LEU A 168 3.34 -3.35 8.59
C LEU A 168 3.79 -2.61 9.86
N LEU A 169 2.91 -1.84 10.50
CA LEU A 169 3.24 -1.16 11.75
C LEU A 169 3.62 -2.16 12.85
N HIS A 170 2.83 -3.22 13.03
CA HIS A 170 3.08 -4.25 14.01
C HIS A 170 4.38 -5.01 13.74
N SER A 171 4.67 -5.33 12.48
CA SER A 171 5.91 -6.00 12.08
C SER A 171 7.16 -5.15 12.39
N TYR A 172 7.08 -3.84 12.27
CA TYR A 172 8.20 -2.95 12.62
C TYR A 172 8.37 -2.76 14.13
N LEU A 173 7.33 -2.93 14.92
CA LEU A 173 7.35 -2.68 16.37
C LEU A 173 7.56 -3.95 17.20
N THR A 174 7.23 -5.12 16.68
CA THR A 174 7.43 -6.39 17.41
C THR A 174 8.91 -6.74 17.51
N PRO A 175 9.40 -7.17 18.70
CA PRO A 175 10.74 -7.75 18.86
C PRO A 175 10.80 -9.24 18.50
N ASN A 176 9.66 -9.88 18.21
CA ASN A 176 9.57 -11.30 17.85
C ASN A 176 9.77 -11.44 16.35
N GLU A 177 10.90 -12.03 15.93
CA GLU A 177 11.27 -12.14 14.51
C GLU A 177 10.30 -13.01 13.71
N GLU A 178 9.74 -14.09 14.30
CA GLU A 178 8.77 -14.96 13.64
C GLU A 178 7.46 -14.23 13.39
N ALA A 179 6.94 -13.52 14.40
CA ALA A 179 5.78 -12.67 14.24
C ALA A 179 6.02 -11.53 13.22
N LYS A 180 7.24 -10.96 13.18
CA LYS A 180 7.62 -9.94 12.20
C LYS A 180 7.52 -10.49 10.78
N GLU A 181 8.16 -11.62 10.49
CA GLU A 181 8.17 -12.24 9.17
C GLU A 181 6.75 -12.59 8.73
N GLU A 182 5.96 -13.18 9.60
CA GLU A 182 4.58 -13.56 9.29
C GLU A 182 3.67 -12.35 9.03
N LEU A 183 3.76 -11.30 9.85
CA LEU A 183 3.01 -10.05 9.64
C LEU A 183 3.35 -9.39 8.30
N GLN A 184 4.61 -9.44 7.88
CA GLN A 184 5.03 -8.91 6.58
C GLN A 184 4.49 -9.77 5.43
N ASP A 185 4.53 -11.10 5.56
CA ASP A 185 4.01 -12.01 4.53
C ASP A 185 2.48 -11.86 4.39
N GLN A 186 1.76 -11.73 5.50
CA GLN A 186 0.32 -11.49 5.44
C GLN A 186 -0.01 -10.10 4.91
N ALA A 187 0.76 -9.05 5.21
CA ALA A 187 0.58 -7.73 4.61
C ALA A 187 0.68 -7.78 3.07
N ILE A 188 1.54 -8.63 2.51
CA ILE A 188 1.62 -8.85 1.05
C ILE A 188 0.35 -9.54 0.52
N ASN A 189 -0.24 -10.47 1.28
CA ASN A 189 -1.51 -11.09 0.90
C ASN A 189 -2.65 -10.07 0.87
N GLU A 190 -2.73 -9.18 1.88
CA GLU A 190 -3.74 -8.11 1.92
C GLU A 190 -3.57 -7.10 0.77
N MET A 191 -2.32 -6.80 0.39
CA MET A 191 -2.05 -6.00 -0.82
C MET A 191 -2.60 -6.67 -2.09
N GLN A 192 -2.58 -8.00 -2.16
CA GLN A 192 -3.16 -8.73 -3.28
C GLN A 192 -4.69 -8.66 -3.27
N HIS A 193 -5.32 -8.78 -2.08
CA HIS A 193 -6.77 -8.60 -1.93
C HIS A 193 -7.20 -7.19 -2.36
N LEU A 194 -6.49 -6.17 -1.88
CA LEU A 194 -6.69 -4.77 -2.28
C LEU A 194 -6.65 -4.60 -3.81
N GLY A 195 -5.68 -5.24 -4.48
CA GLY A 195 -5.55 -5.24 -5.93
C GLY A 195 -6.76 -5.86 -6.62
N TRP A 196 -7.15 -7.08 -6.25
CA TRP A 196 -8.30 -7.76 -6.85
C TRP A 196 -9.62 -6.98 -6.69
N LEU A 197 -9.85 -6.40 -5.51
CA LEU A 197 -11.04 -5.59 -5.25
C LEU A 197 -11.03 -4.28 -6.05
N SER A 198 -9.86 -3.66 -6.21
CA SER A 198 -9.69 -2.43 -6.99
C SER A 198 -9.93 -2.65 -8.48
N GLU A 199 -9.42 -3.75 -9.03
CA GLU A 199 -9.65 -4.15 -10.42
C GLU A 199 -11.14 -4.43 -10.67
N GLU A 200 -11.80 -5.21 -9.80
CA GLU A 200 -13.23 -5.50 -9.90
C GLU A 200 -14.09 -4.23 -9.78
N LEU A 201 -13.66 -3.27 -8.94
CA LEU A 201 -14.32 -1.97 -8.82
C LEU A 201 -14.22 -1.16 -10.13
N VAL A 202 -13.06 -1.14 -10.76
CA VAL A 202 -12.84 -0.45 -12.05
C VAL A 202 -13.66 -1.12 -13.16
N ASP A 203 -13.68 -2.45 -13.21
CA ASP A 203 -14.49 -3.22 -14.17
C ASP A 203 -15.99 -2.97 -13.99
N SER A 204 -16.43 -2.73 -12.75
CA SER A 204 -17.79 -2.31 -12.42
C SER A 204 -18.06 -0.81 -12.69
N GLY A 205 -17.07 -0.06 -13.17
CA GLY A 205 -17.16 1.37 -13.52
C GLY A 205 -16.98 2.31 -12.33
N GLY A 206 -16.44 1.81 -11.22
CA GLY A 206 -16.00 2.62 -10.08
C GLY A 206 -14.60 3.21 -10.27
N SER A 207 -14.13 3.91 -9.25
CA SER A 207 -12.77 4.44 -9.17
C SER A 207 -12.24 4.18 -7.76
N PRO A 208 -11.15 3.43 -7.59
CA PRO A 208 -10.64 3.09 -6.27
C PRO A 208 -10.31 4.32 -5.45
N ARG A 209 -10.77 4.33 -4.20
CA ARG A 209 -10.38 5.29 -3.18
C ARG A 209 -9.68 4.51 -2.08
N ILE A 210 -8.36 4.57 -2.08
CA ILE A 210 -7.55 3.83 -1.13
C ILE A 210 -7.39 4.71 0.11
N GLU A 211 -8.32 4.57 1.05
CA GLU A 211 -8.34 5.21 2.36
C GLU A 211 -8.38 4.12 3.44
N HIS A 212 -8.02 4.45 4.67
CA HIS A 212 -8.00 3.51 5.79
C HIS A 212 -8.81 4.04 6.97
N THR A 213 -9.24 3.12 7.84
CA THR A 213 -9.87 3.43 9.14
C THR A 213 -8.81 3.55 10.23
N ASP A 214 -9.22 3.53 11.50
CA ASP A 214 -8.29 3.55 12.63
C ASP A 214 -7.43 2.26 12.65
N ILE A 215 -6.15 2.42 12.93
CA ILE A 215 -5.15 1.33 12.99
C ILE A 215 -4.77 1.12 14.46
N ASP A 216 -4.66 -0.13 14.89
CA ASP A 216 -4.19 -0.47 16.23
C ASP A 216 -2.75 0.01 16.45
N GLN A 217 -2.48 0.58 17.63
CA GLN A 217 -1.20 1.17 18.01
C GLN A 217 -0.52 0.38 19.14
N SER A 218 -0.86 -0.88 19.29
CA SER A 218 -0.24 -1.75 20.29
C SER A 218 1.27 -1.82 20.10
N VAL A 219 2.00 -1.98 21.19
CA VAL A 219 3.48 -2.08 21.19
C VAL A 219 3.99 -3.38 21.78
N LYS A 220 3.09 -4.26 22.23
CA LYS A 220 3.40 -5.60 22.73
C LYS A 220 2.91 -6.61 21.73
N THR A 221 3.75 -7.56 21.35
CA THR A 221 3.43 -8.60 20.37
C THR A 221 2.10 -9.28 20.63
N ALA A 222 1.84 -9.75 21.87
CA ALA A 222 0.58 -10.39 22.20
C ALA A 222 -0.65 -9.48 22.05
N ASP A 223 -0.54 -8.18 22.29
CA ASP A 223 -1.64 -7.23 22.12
C ASP A 223 -1.85 -6.91 20.63
N MET A 224 -0.78 -6.81 19.84
CA MET A 224 -0.79 -6.69 18.38
C MET A 224 -1.54 -7.87 17.75
N LEU A 225 -1.09 -9.10 18.03
CA LEU A 225 -1.70 -10.33 17.48
C LEU A 225 -3.19 -10.46 17.86
N ARG A 226 -3.58 -10.04 19.08
CA ARG A 226 -4.99 -10.02 19.46
C ARG A 226 -5.80 -9.01 18.65
N ALA A 227 -5.24 -7.83 18.34
CA ALA A 227 -5.87 -6.83 17.51
C ALA A 227 -6.00 -7.34 16.07
N ASP A 228 -4.96 -8.00 15.54
CA ASP A 228 -4.94 -8.57 14.20
C ASP A 228 -5.98 -9.70 14.06
N ILE A 229 -6.01 -10.66 14.99
CA ILE A 229 -7.04 -11.71 15.03
C ILE A 229 -8.46 -11.14 15.12
N LYS A 230 -8.63 -10.03 15.81
CA LYS A 230 -9.94 -9.39 15.95
C LYS A 230 -10.42 -8.80 14.64
N ILE A 231 -9.56 -8.02 13.95
CA ILE A 231 -9.93 -7.38 12.69
C ILE A 231 -10.21 -8.43 11.61
N GLU A 232 -9.41 -9.50 11.54
CA GLU A 232 -9.61 -10.60 10.60
C GLU A 232 -10.98 -11.29 10.78
N LYS A 233 -11.38 -11.53 12.02
CA LYS A 233 -12.70 -12.11 12.32
C LYS A 233 -13.84 -11.22 11.87
N GLU A 234 -13.69 -9.90 12.00
CA GLU A 234 -14.69 -8.92 11.57
C GLU A 234 -14.76 -8.87 10.04
N VAL A 235 -13.61 -8.86 9.36
CA VAL A 235 -13.49 -8.80 7.90
C VAL A 235 -13.99 -10.09 7.25
N ALA A 236 -13.57 -11.27 7.74
CA ALA A 236 -14.05 -12.57 7.25
C ALA A 236 -15.58 -12.69 7.34
N ALA A 237 -16.18 -12.28 8.47
CA ALA A 237 -17.63 -12.32 8.65
C ALA A 237 -18.36 -11.38 7.67
N GLU A 238 -17.78 -10.23 7.37
CA GLU A 238 -18.39 -9.27 6.44
C GLU A 238 -18.28 -9.77 4.98
N TYR A 239 -17.15 -10.37 4.57
CA TYR A 239 -17.05 -10.98 3.24
C TYR A 239 -18.01 -12.15 3.06
N ASP A 240 -18.21 -12.99 4.10
CA ASP A 240 -19.20 -14.08 4.04
C ASP A 240 -20.63 -13.53 3.86
N ARG A 241 -20.96 -12.47 4.62
CA ARG A 241 -22.25 -11.78 4.51
C ARG A 241 -22.45 -11.15 3.12
N ALA A 242 -21.43 -10.45 2.61
CA ALA A 242 -21.46 -9.80 1.31
C ALA A 242 -21.60 -10.82 0.17
N ALA A 243 -20.85 -11.93 0.21
CA ALA A 243 -20.96 -13.01 -0.75
C ALA A 243 -22.35 -13.66 -0.76
N GLY A 244 -23.03 -13.69 0.39
CA GLY A 244 -24.41 -14.17 0.50
C GLY A 244 -25.44 -13.24 -0.15
N ALA A 245 -25.12 -11.96 -0.30
CA ALA A 245 -26.01 -10.92 -0.84
C ALA A 245 -25.80 -10.61 -2.32
N ILE A 246 -24.81 -11.21 -2.97
CA ILE A 246 -24.43 -10.97 -4.37
C ILE A 246 -24.90 -12.11 -5.26
N ASP A 247 -25.54 -11.76 -6.39
CA ASP A 247 -25.96 -12.70 -7.42
C ASP A 247 -24.84 -13.03 -8.43
N ASP A 248 -23.88 -12.11 -8.64
CA ASP A 248 -22.75 -12.33 -9.53
C ASP A 248 -21.85 -13.45 -9.02
N ALA A 249 -21.75 -14.52 -9.81
CA ALA A 249 -21.00 -15.73 -9.44
C ALA A 249 -19.48 -15.53 -9.45
N GLY A 250 -18.97 -14.57 -10.22
CA GLY A 250 -17.55 -14.21 -10.29
C GLY A 250 -17.13 -13.49 -9.02
N LEU A 251 -17.79 -12.39 -8.73
CA LEU A 251 -17.57 -11.59 -7.54
C LEU A 251 -17.81 -12.37 -6.25
N LYS A 252 -18.86 -13.21 -6.21
CA LYS A 252 -19.09 -14.10 -5.06
C LYS A 252 -17.90 -15.04 -4.81
N ARG A 253 -17.31 -15.63 -5.85
CA ARG A 253 -16.13 -16.48 -5.69
C ARG A 253 -14.93 -15.69 -5.19
N LEU A 254 -14.73 -14.46 -5.67
CA LEU A 254 -13.67 -13.59 -5.21
C LEU A 254 -13.80 -13.30 -3.71
N LEU A 255 -14.96 -12.81 -3.26
CA LEU A 255 -15.20 -12.50 -1.85
C LEU A 255 -15.04 -13.72 -0.94
N LEU A 256 -15.51 -14.90 -1.37
CA LEU A 256 -15.33 -16.14 -0.60
C LEU A 256 -13.86 -16.59 -0.56
N ARG A 257 -13.09 -16.36 -1.63
CA ARG A 257 -11.66 -16.63 -1.64
C ARG A 257 -10.91 -15.73 -0.66
N ILE A 258 -11.18 -14.44 -0.66
CA ILE A 258 -10.60 -13.50 0.29
C ILE A 258 -10.99 -13.94 1.72
N ARG A 259 -12.27 -14.16 2.01
CA ARG A 259 -12.75 -14.68 3.30
C ARG A 259 -11.97 -15.92 3.78
N ASP A 260 -11.67 -16.87 2.90
CA ASP A 260 -10.93 -18.08 3.24
C ASP A 260 -9.46 -17.76 3.62
N HIS A 261 -8.86 -16.72 3.01
CA HIS A 261 -7.54 -16.23 3.39
C HIS A 261 -7.57 -15.58 4.78
N GLU A 262 -8.58 -14.74 5.10
CA GLU A 262 -8.71 -14.13 6.43
C GLU A 262 -8.86 -15.20 7.54
N VAL A 263 -9.59 -16.28 7.24
CA VAL A 263 -9.67 -17.43 8.17
C VAL A 263 -8.29 -18.07 8.39
N TYR A 264 -7.49 -18.19 7.36
CA TYR A 264 -6.11 -18.67 7.46
C TYR A 264 -5.23 -17.74 8.32
N HIS A 265 -5.34 -16.41 8.13
CA HIS A 265 -4.61 -15.40 8.92
C HIS A 265 -4.99 -15.50 10.41
N ILE A 266 -6.28 -15.71 10.73
CA ILE A 266 -6.75 -15.94 12.11
C ILE A 266 -6.03 -17.15 12.74
N ASP A 267 -5.91 -18.26 12.02
CA ASP A 267 -5.26 -19.47 12.52
C ASP A 267 -3.76 -19.21 12.77
N VAL A 268 -3.05 -18.62 11.81
CA VAL A 268 -1.63 -18.28 11.92
C VAL A 268 -1.36 -17.36 13.11
N PHE A 269 -2.09 -16.26 13.23
CA PHE A 269 -1.89 -15.31 14.34
C PHE A 269 -2.32 -15.91 15.70
N SER A 270 -3.25 -16.86 15.71
CA SER A 270 -3.64 -17.54 16.93
C SER A 270 -2.54 -18.50 17.42
N ASP A 271 -1.85 -19.17 16.52
CA ASP A 271 -0.71 -20.02 16.85
C ASP A 271 0.45 -19.18 17.39
N LEU A 272 0.83 -18.06 16.71
CA LEU A 272 1.85 -17.12 17.18
C LEU A 272 1.50 -16.52 18.56
N LEU A 273 0.22 -16.18 18.78
CA LEU A 273 -0.22 -15.66 20.08
C LEU A 273 -0.08 -16.69 21.18
N ALA A 274 -0.39 -17.96 20.91
CA ALA A 274 -0.23 -19.04 21.89
C ALA A 274 1.24 -19.23 22.30
N GLU A 275 2.17 -19.16 21.33
CA GLU A 275 3.61 -19.23 21.57
C GLU A 275 4.14 -18.02 22.37
N GLU A 276 3.62 -16.83 22.10
CA GLU A 276 4.01 -15.60 22.80
C GLU A 276 3.52 -15.57 24.28
N GLU A 277 2.49 -16.35 24.61
CA GLU A 277 1.90 -16.45 25.96
C GLU A 277 2.51 -17.60 26.83
N GLU A 278 3.31 -18.50 26.23
CA GLU A 278 4.04 -19.57 26.93
C GLU A 278 5.34 -19.09 27.59
#